data_fff2009fb9fd65255bfad56960f2f2d1
#
_entry.id   fff2009fb9fd65255bfad56960f2f2d1
#
_cell.length_a   1.000
_cell.length_b   1.000
_cell.length_c   1.000
_cell.angle_alpha   90.00
_cell.angle_beta   90.00
_cell.angle_gamma   90.00
#
_symmetry.space_group_name_H-M   'P 1'
#
loop_
_entity.id
_entity.type
_entity.pdbx_description
1 polymer ?
#
loop_
_entity_poly.entity_id
_entity_poly.type
_entity_poly.pdbx_seq_one_letter_code
_entity_poly.pdbx_strand_id
1 'polypeptide(L)'
;GVLASRLQRNVRSTCQATGKQAELTIEGANTLIDSDVLNRLADPLLHVLRNAVDHGIEKPHDRAAAGKAATGRIVLAFTRQGQQVVMHCRDDGRGLDHAAIRRRAVERGLLSADQPASDDELARLILMSGFTTRQTINELSGRGVGLDVVREWAATMNGSIKVSSRAGQGTTLELRFAASLST
;
A
#
# COMPACT_ATOMS: atom_id res chain seq x y z
N GLY A 1 -10.87 3.44 18.01
CA GLY A 1 -10.43 2.32 18.85
C GLY A 1 -8.92 2.24 18.99
N VAL A 2 -8.49 1.18 19.63
CA VAL A 2 -7.06 0.95 19.91
C VAL A 2 -6.25 0.85 18.63
N LEU A 3 -6.76 0.12 17.63
CA LEU A 3 -6.07 -0.03 16.35
C LEU A 3 -5.93 1.31 15.64
N ALA A 4 -7.01 2.09 15.57
CA ALA A 4 -6.98 3.40 14.92
C ALA A 4 -5.93 4.31 15.55
N SER A 5 -5.86 4.35 16.88
CA SER A 5 -4.86 5.15 17.62
C SER A 5 -3.44 4.69 17.32
N ARG A 6 -3.24 3.38 17.25
CA ARG A 6 -1.93 2.79 16.94
C ARG A 6 -1.49 3.15 15.52
N LEU A 7 -2.40 3.10 14.56
CA LEU A 7 -2.12 3.47 13.17
C LEU A 7 -1.79 4.96 13.05
N GLN A 8 -2.53 5.83 13.75
CA GLN A 8 -2.26 7.27 13.76
C GLN A 8 -0.88 7.57 14.34
N ARG A 9 -0.51 6.93 15.44
CA ARG A 9 0.82 7.10 16.04
C ARG A 9 1.93 6.64 15.10
N ASN A 10 1.71 5.53 14.41
CA ASN A 10 2.68 5.00 13.44
C ASN A 10 2.95 6.01 12.32
N VAL A 11 1.90 6.59 11.75
CA VAL A 11 2.04 7.59 10.68
C VAL A 11 2.81 8.81 11.20
N ARG A 12 2.46 9.32 12.38
CA ARG A 12 3.16 10.48 12.97
C ARG A 12 4.64 10.18 13.21
N SER A 13 4.93 9.00 13.76
CA SER A 13 6.30 8.58 14.04
C SER A 13 7.12 8.48 12.75
N THR A 14 6.55 7.89 11.70
CA THR A 14 7.22 7.76 10.41
C THR A 14 7.45 9.14 9.77
N CYS A 15 6.49 10.04 9.89
CA CYS A 15 6.63 11.41 9.39
C CYS A 15 7.80 12.12 10.09
N GLN A 16 7.91 11.99 11.40
CA GLN A 16 9.02 12.60 12.15
C GLN A 16 10.37 12.02 11.73
N ALA A 17 10.44 10.71 11.54
CA ALA A 17 11.68 10.04 11.15
C ALA A 17 12.13 10.39 9.72
N THR A 18 11.19 10.74 8.84
CA THR A 18 11.48 10.96 7.41
C THR A 18 11.47 12.43 6.99
N GLY A 19 11.09 13.34 7.89
CA GLY A 19 10.96 14.75 7.56
C GLY A 19 9.80 15.05 6.62
N LYS A 20 8.76 14.21 6.64
CA LYS A 20 7.58 14.33 5.79
C LYS A 20 6.36 14.75 6.61
N GLN A 21 5.35 15.24 5.91
CA GLN A 21 4.06 15.60 6.49
C GLN A 21 2.97 14.80 5.80
N ALA A 22 2.17 14.09 6.58
CA ALA A 22 1.04 13.32 6.06
C ALA A 22 -0.06 13.24 7.11
N GLU A 23 -1.30 13.26 6.65
CA GLU A 23 -2.48 13.05 7.49
C GLU A 23 -3.13 11.73 7.11
N LEU A 24 -3.45 10.93 8.12
CA LEU A 24 -4.19 9.68 7.96
C LEU A 24 -5.64 9.90 8.35
N THR A 25 -6.54 9.60 7.41
CA THR A 25 -7.98 9.57 7.66
C THR A 25 -8.42 8.11 7.64
N ILE A 26 -9.17 7.70 8.66
CA ILE A 26 -9.72 6.34 8.75
C ILE A 26 -11.22 6.42 8.62
N GLU A 27 -11.77 5.75 7.63
CA GLU A 27 -13.20 5.70 7.35
C GLU A 27 -13.72 4.29 7.53
N GLY A 28 -14.94 4.16 8.06
CA GLY A 28 -15.57 2.86 8.28
C GLY A 28 -14.96 2.08 9.43
N ALA A 29 -14.35 2.77 10.41
CA ALA A 29 -13.69 2.14 11.54
C ALA A 29 -14.63 1.31 12.41
N ASN A 30 -15.93 1.57 12.32
CA ASN A 30 -16.97 0.81 13.03
C ASN A 30 -17.60 -0.30 12.17
N THR A 31 -17.00 -0.61 11.03
CA THR A 31 -17.41 -1.75 10.22
C THR A 31 -17.30 -3.03 11.06
N LEU A 32 -18.32 -3.89 10.97
CA LEU A 32 -18.35 -5.12 11.75
C LEU A 32 -17.29 -6.11 11.26
N ILE A 33 -16.20 -6.20 12.04
CA ILE A 33 -15.09 -7.12 11.80
C ILE A 33 -14.79 -7.78 13.14
N ASP A 34 -14.61 -9.09 13.15
CA ASP A 34 -14.19 -9.80 14.36
C ASP A 34 -12.88 -9.26 14.89
N SER A 35 -12.75 -9.18 16.21
CA SER A 35 -11.53 -8.68 16.86
C SER A 35 -10.30 -9.51 16.51
N ASP A 36 -10.45 -10.81 16.31
CA ASP A 36 -9.35 -11.69 15.89
C ASP A 36 -8.84 -11.30 14.51
N VAL A 37 -9.74 -10.97 13.59
CA VAL A 37 -9.38 -10.51 12.24
C VAL A 37 -8.68 -9.16 12.34
N LEU A 38 -9.20 -8.22 13.13
CA LEU A 38 -8.57 -6.91 13.34
C LEU A 38 -7.17 -7.04 13.91
N ASN A 39 -6.97 -7.93 14.89
CA ASN A 39 -5.68 -8.15 15.51
C ASN A 39 -4.66 -8.68 14.50
N ARG A 40 -5.09 -9.56 13.60
CA ARG A 40 -4.22 -10.09 12.54
C ARG A 40 -3.93 -9.07 11.45
N LEU A 41 -4.84 -8.11 11.26
CA LEU A 41 -4.70 -7.07 10.26
C LEU A 41 -3.72 -5.96 10.69
N ALA A 42 -3.47 -5.81 11.99
CA ALA A 42 -2.68 -4.71 12.52
C ALA A 42 -1.27 -4.63 11.93
N ASP A 43 -0.52 -5.72 11.94
CA ASP A 43 0.84 -5.73 11.44
C ASP A 43 0.94 -5.43 9.94
N PRO A 44 0.13 -6.08 9.07
CA PRO A 44 0.11 -5.70 7.65
C PRO A 44 -0.22 -4.22 7.42
N LEU A 45 -1.19 -3.66 8.15
CA LEU A 45 -1.56 -2.26 8.01
C LEU A 45 -0.44 -1.32 8.42
N LEU A 46 0.28 -1.64 9.50
CA LEU A 46 1.44 -0.85 9.92
C LEU A 46 2.51 -0.81 8.82
N HIS A 47 2.77 -1.93 8.18
CA HIS A 47 3.72 -2.00 7.08
C HIS A 47 3.26 -1.18 5.88
N VAL A 48 1.99 -1.29 5.51
CA VAL A 48 1.42 -0.55 4.37
C VAL A 48 1.51 0.95 4.62
N LEU A 49 1.10 1.40 5.80
CA LEU A 49 1.11 2.83 6.14
C LEU A 49 2.53 3.38 6.22
N ARG A 50 3.45 2.62 6.81
CA ARG A 50 4.85 3.04 6.88
C ARG A 50 5.44 3.22 5.48
N ASN A 51 5.18 2.28 4.58
CA ASN A 51 5.66 2.38 3.20
C ASN A 51 5.00 3.53 2.45
N ALA A 52 3.73 3.80 2.70
CA ALA A 52 3.04 4.94 2.09
C ALA A 52 3.71 6.26 2.46
N VAL A 53 4.09 6.43 3.73
CA VAL A 53 4.79 7.64 4.18
C VAL A 53 6.24 7.64 3.70
N ASP A 54 6.97 6.56 3.95
CA ASP A 54 8.42 6.51 3.72
C ASP A 54 8.76 6.59 2.23
N HIS A 55 8.02 5.86 1.39
CA HIS A 55 8.34 5.71 -0.03
C HIS A 55 7.31 6.33 -0.97
N GLY A 56 6.07 6.54 -0.52
CA GLY A 56 5.00 7.12 -1.34
C GLY A 56 4.92 8.63 -1.25
N ILE A 57 4.73 9.15 -0.05
CA ILE A 57 4.57 10.59 0.17
C ILE A 57 5.90 11.30 -0.07
N GLU A 58 5.88 12.35 -0.87
CA GLU A 58 7.06 13.18 -1.14
C GLU A 58 7.33 14.12 0.04
N LYS A 59 8.56 14.59 0.16
CA LYS A 59 8.91 15.64 1.12
C LYS A 59 8.17 16.92 0.78
N PRO A 60 7.87 17.79 1.77
CA PRO A 60 7.10 19.02 1.54
C PRO A 60 7.64 19.88 0.38
N HIS A 61 8.95 19.99 0.27
CA HIS A 61 9.58 20.77 -0.80
C HIS A 61 9.28 20.16 -2.18
N ASP A 62 9.39 18.86 -2.30
CA ASP A 62 9.11 18.16 -3.56
C ASP A 62 7.62 18.21 -3.91
N ARG A 63 6.75 18.14 -2.91
CA ARG A 63 5.32 18.29 -3.11
C ARG A 63 4.97 19.67 -3.65
N ALA A 64 5.56 20.70 -3.07
CA ALA A 64 5.34 22.07 -3.53
C ALA A 64 5.81 22.24 -4.99
N ALA A 65 6.97 21.67 -5.35
CA ALA A 65 7.48 21.71 -6.71
C ALA A 65 6.55 21.00 -7.70
N ALA A 66 5.82 19.98 -7.25
CA ALA A 66 4.86 19.24 -8.07
C ALA A 66 3.45 19.87 -8.06
N GLY A 67 3.28 21.01 -7.40
CA GLY A 67 1.98 21.67 -7.29
C GLY A 67 1.05 21.04 -6.28
N LYS A 68 1.56 20.25 -5.35
CA LYS A 68 0.78 19.58 -4.30
C LYS A 68 0.88 20.32 -2.98
N ALA A 69 -0.11 20.13 -2.11
CA ALA A 69 -0.05 20.62 -0.72
C ALA A 69 1.15 19.98 -0.01
N ALA A 70 1.75 20.71 0.92
CA ALA A 70 2.91 20.22 1.68
C ALA A 70 2.59 18.95 2.45
N THR A 71 1.38 18.83 2.99
CA THR A 71 0.93 17.66 3.73
C THR A 71 0.26 16.67 2.78
N GLY A 72 0.80 15.45 2.71
CA GLY A 72 0.21 14.37 1.94
C GLY A 72 -1.02 13.79 2.63
N ARG A 73 -1.84 13.07 1.89
CA ARG A 73 -3.05 12.46 2.40
C ARG A 73 -3.00 10.96 2.24
N ILE A 74 -3.35 10.26 3.31
CA ILE A 74 -3.52 8.81 3.30
C ILE A 74 -4.92 8.53 3.82
N VAL A 75 -5.72 7.79 3.06
CA VAL A 75 -7.07 7.40 3.45
C VAL A 75 -7.13 5.90 3.57
N LEU A 76 -7.52 5.42 4.74
CA LEU A 76 -7.75 4.00 5.01
C LEU A 76 -9.25 3.82 5.21
N ALA A 77 -9.90 3.13 4.29
CA ALA A 77 -11.36 2.98 4.28
C ALA A 77 -11.75 1.51 4.35
N PHE A 78 -12.72 1.19 5.19
CA PHE A 78 -13.27 -0.16 5.33
C PHE A 78 -14.73 -0.15 4.89
N THR A 79 -15.11 -1.12 4.07
CA THR A 79 -16.48 -1.29 3.60
C THR A 79 -16.89 -2.76 3.76
N ARG A 80 -18.09 -3.00 4.29
CA ARG A 80 -18.62 -4.36 4.41
C ARG A 80 -19.37 -4.73 3.14
N GLN A 81 -19.05 -5.88 2.56
CA GLN A 81 -19.76 -6.43 1.41
C GLN A 81 -20.13 -7.88 1.72
N GLY A 82 -21.36 -8.09 2.20
CA GLY A 82 -21.77 -9.42 2.64
C GLY A 82 -20.94 -9.89 3.82
N GLN A 83 -20.28 -11.02 3.68
CA GLN A 83 -19.40 -11.57 4.71
C GLN A 83 -17.93 -11.18 4.52
N GLN A 84 -17.66 -10.32 3.53
CA GLN A 84 -16.32 -9.84 3.29
C GLN A 84 -16.19 -8.36 3.66
N VAL A 85 -14.98 -7.99 3.96
CA VAL A 85 -14.59 -6.59 4.15
C VAL A 85 -13.67 -6.22 2.99
N VAL A 86 -13.88 -5.04 2.44
CA VAL A 86 -12.97 -4.44 1.46
C VAL A 86 -12.29 -3.27 2.13
N MET A 87 -10.97 -3.32 2.19
CA MET A 87 -10.15 -2.24 2.72
C MET A 87 -9.43 -1.56 1.56
N HIS A 88 -9.49 -0.25 1.51
CA HIS A 88 -8.70 0.55 0.59
C HIS A 88 -7.73 1.41 1.36
N CYS A 89 -6.47 1.41 0.95
CA CYS A 89 -5.47 2.34 1.44
C CYS A 89 -4.98 3.16 0.26
N ARG A 90 -5.32 4.44 0.25
CA ARG A 90 -4.97 5.35 -0.84
C ARG A 90 -4.05 6.45 -0.33
N ASP A 91 -2.96 6.70 -1.03
CA ASP A 91 -2.13 7.88 -0.78
C ASP A 91 -2.08 8.76 -2.04
N ASP A 92 -1.75 10.03 -1.86
CA ASP A 92 -1.57 10.99 -2.94
C ASP A 92 -0.10 11.30 -3.19
N GLY A 93 0.75 10.30 -2.99
CA GLY A 93 2.19 10.40 -3.17
C GLY A 93 2.63 10.32 -4.62
N ARG A 94 3.88 9.91 -4.81
CA ARG A 94 4.50 9.84 -6.14
C ARG A 94 3.96 8.71 -7.01
N GLY A 95 3.30 7.73 -6.44
CA GLY A 95 2.90 6.52 -7.12
C GLY A 95 4.07 5.56 -7.28
N LEU A 96 3.80 4.43 -7.94
CA LEU A 96 4.84 3.44 -8.26
C LEU A 96 5.70 3.95 -9.42
N ASP A 97 6.96 3.56 -9.43
CA ASP A 97 7.86 3.80 -10.55
C ASP A 97 7.65 2.69 -11.59
N HIS A 98 6.69 2.89 -12.49
CA HIS A 98 6.34 1.91 -13.50
C HIS A 98 7.49 1.60 -14.44
N ALA A 99 8.33 2.60 -14.74
CA ALA A 99 9.51 2.38 -15.59
C ALA A 99 10.50 1.43 -14.91
N ALA A 100 10.74 1.59 -13.61
CA ALA A 100 11.60 0.70 -12.84
C ALA A 100 11.02 -0.71 -12.76
N ILE A 101 9.71 -0.84 -12.57
CA ILE A 101 9.02 -2.14 -12.55
C ILE A 101 9.21 -2.83 -13.90
N ARG A 102 9.03 -2.09 -14.99
CA ARG A 102 9.23 -2.63 -16.35
C ARG A 102 10.65 -3.13 -16.55
N ARG A 103 11.64 -2.34 -16.19
CA ARG A 103 13.05 -2.73 -16.30
C ARG A 103 13.32 -4.03 -15.55
N ARG A 104 12.81 -4.13 -14.33
CA ARG A 104 12.99 -5.33 -13.50
C ARG A 104 12.31 -6.54 -14.13
N ALA A 105 11.11 -6.37 -14.66
CA ALA A 105 10.36 -7.43 -15.32
C ALA A 105 11.11 -7.97 -16.57
N VAL A 106 11.69 -7.06 -17.33
CA VAL A 106 12.52 -7.44 -18.51
C VAL A 106 13.75 -8.20 -18.06
N GLU A 107 14.46 -7.71 -17.05
CA GLU A 107 15.64 -8.38 -16.49
C GLU A 107 15.32 -9.80 -16.01
N ARG A 108 14.13 -10.02 -15.48
CA ARG A 108 13.71 -11.32 -14.96
C ARG A 108 13.04 -12.22 -16.02
N GLY A 109 12.94 -11.72 -17.24
CA GLY A 109 12.33 -12.50 -18.33
C GLY A 109 10.81 -12.59 -18.27
N LEU A 110 10.16 -11.74 -17.48
CA LEU A 110 8.69 -11.70 -17.38
C LEU A 110 8.07 -10.90 -18.53
N LEU A 111 8.83 -9.98 -19.10
CA LEU A 111 8.44 -9.19 -20.27
C LEU A 111 9.59 -9.15 -21.24
N SER A 112 9.30 -9.10 -22.55
CA SER A 112 10.32 -8.74 -23.52
C SER A 112 10.48 -7.23 -23.58
N ALA A 113 11.64 -6.74 -24.02
CA ALA A 113 12.01 -5.32 -23.96
C ALA A 113 11.01 -4.42 -24.72
N ASP A 114 10.42 -4.93 -25.78
CA ASP A 114 9.48 -4.20 -26.64
C ASP A 114 8.02 -4.60 -26.45
N GLN A 115 7.75 -5.49 -25.48
CA GLN A 115 6.39 -5.94 -25.18
C GLN A 115 5.61 -4.83 -24.49
N PRO A 116 4.42 -4.44 -24.99
CA PRO A 116 3.60 -3.45 -24.32
C PRO A 116 3.05 -4.00 -23.00
N ALA A 117 2.99 -3.14 -21.98
CA ALA A 117 2.38 -3.46 -20.71
C ALA A 117 1.78 -2.19 -20.11
N SER A 118 0.53 -2.28 -19.67
CA SER A 118 -0.14 -1.16 -19.01
C SER A 118 0.41 -0.97 -17.60
N ASP A 119 0.14 0.19 -17.01
CA ASP A 119 0.50 0.47 -15.61
C ASP A 119 -0.14 -0.55 -14.67
N ASP A 120 -1.38 -0.95 -14.93
CA ASP A 120 -2.06 -1.96 -14.12
C ASP A 120 -1.39 -3.34 -14.23
N GLU A 121 -0.97 -3.71 -15.42
CA GLU A 121 -0.23 -4.96 -15.61
C GLU A 121 1.10 -4.95 -14.88
N LEU A 122 1.82 -3.82 -14.93
CA LEU A 122 3.09 -3.67 -14.21
C LEU A 122 2.87 -3.70 -12.70
N ALA A 123 1.82 -3.04 -12.20
CA ALA A 123 1.50 -3.06 -10.77
C ALA A 123 1.22 -4.48 -10.28
N ARG A 124 0.58 -5.32 -11.09
CA ARG A 124 0.33 -6.72 -10.73
C ARG A 124 1.62 -7.53 -10.57
N LEU A 125 2.66 -7.18 -11.30
CA LEU A 125 3.93 -7.91 -11.22
C LEU A 125 4.59 -7.78 -9.84
N ILE A 126 4.43 -6.64 -9.17
CA ILE A 126 5.04 -6.46 -7.83
C ILE A 126 4.36 -7.32 -6.76
N LEU A 127 3.17 -7.85 -7.05
CA LEU A 127 2.48 -8.78 -6.16
C LEU A 127 2.93 -10.23 -6.36
N MET A 128 3.70 -10.51 -7.41
CA MET A 128 4.17 -11.86 -7.68
C MET A 128 5.25 -12.26 -6.68
N SER A 129 5.22 -13.54 -6.28
CA SER A 129 6.21 -14.07 -5.36
C SER A 129 7.62 -13.93 -5.92
N GLY A 130 8.53 -13.42 -5.10
CA GLY A 130 9.94 -13.30 -5.46
C GLY A 130 10.25 -12.17 -6.43
N PHE A 131 9.27 -11.36 -6.84
CA PHE A 131 9.54 -10.24 -7.72
C PHE A 131 10.36 -9.14 -7.04
N THR A 132 10.02 -8.82 -5.78
CA THR A 132 10.71 -7.78 -5.04
C THR A 132 11.72 -8.37 -4.05
N THR A 133 12.92 -7.79 -4.04
CA THR A 133 13.96 -8.05 -3.04
C THR A 133 14.26 -6.76 -2.33
N ARG A 134 15.05 -6.80 -1.24
CA ARG A 134 15.47 -5.58 -0.54
C ARG A 134 16.12 -4.56 -1.48
N GLN A 135 16.94 -5.04 -2.39
CA GLN A 135 17.62 -4.19 -3.37
C GLN A 135 16.62 -3.56 -4.34
N THR A 136 15.63 -4.34 -4.78
CA THR A 136 14.59 -3.89 -5.70
C THR A 136 13.66 -2.85 -5.07
N ILE A 137 13.47 -2.92 -3.76
CA ILE A 137 12.58 -2.03 -3.02
C ILE A 137 12.95 -0.56 -3.23
N ASN A 138 14.23 -0.23 -3.11
CA ASN A 138 14.71 1.14 -3.28
C ASN A 138 14.47 1.63 -4.71
N GLU A 139 14.60 0.75 -5.70
CA GLU A 139 14.37 1.07 -7.11
C GLU A 139 12.89 1.26 -7.42
N LEU A 140 12.01 0.52 -6.73
CA LEU A 140 10.57 0.51 -7.00
C LEU A 140 9.76 1.40 -6.05
N SER A 141 10.39 2.34 -5.37
CA SER A 141 9.79 3.23 -4.37
C SER A 141 9.38 2.54 -3.07
N GLY A 142 9.97 1.37 -2.77
CA GLY A 142 9.85 0.72 -1.48
C GLY A 142 8.57 -0.06 -1.20
N ARG A 143 7.64 -0.08 -2.13
CA ARG A 143 6.36 -0.76 -1.92
C ARG A 143 6.48 -2.26 -1.73
N GLY A 144 7.55 -2.87 -2.24
CA GLY A 144 7.71 -4.32 -2.23
C GLY A 144 7.76 -4.95 -0.84
N VAL A 145 8.36 -4.28 0.15
CA VAL A 145 8.51 -4.85 1.50
C VAL A 145 7.16 -5.08 2.17
N GLY A 146 6.30 -4.04 2.16
CA GLY A 146 4.99 -4.14 2.79
C GLY A 146 4.06 -5.10 2.06
N LEU A 147 4.20 -5.18 0.74
CA LEU A 147 3.32 -6.00 -0.09
C LEU A 147 3.55 -7.50 0.10
N ASP A 148 4.79 -7.94 0.36
CA ASP A 148 5.05 -9.35 0.64
C ASP A 148 4.32 -9.81 1.90
N VAL A 149 4.37 -9.02 2.97
CA VAL A 149 3.69 -9.31 4.23
C VAL A 149 2.17 -9.31 4.03
N VAL A 150 1.66 -8.31 3.31
CA VAL A 150 0.22 -8.16 3.07
C VAL A 150 -0.30 -9.30 2.19
N ARG A 151 0.46 -9.69 1.17
CA ARG A 151 0.07 -10.80 0.30
C ARG A 151 -0.01 -12.12 1.07
N GLU A 152 0.97 -12.39 1.93
CA GLU A 152 0.96 -13.60 2.77
C GLU A 152 -0.23 -13.58 3.72
N TRP A 153 -0.52 -12.44 4.34
CA TRP A 153 -1.67 -12.29 5.21
C TRP A 153 -2.98 -12.57 4.44
N ALA A 154 -3.11 -11.98 3.25
CA ALA A 154 -4.31 -12.18 2.42
C ALA A 154 -4.50 -13.67 2.08
N ALA A 155 -3.42 -14.37 1.75
CA ALA A 155 -3.48 -15.79 1.44
C ALA A 155 -3.96 -16.61 2.65
N THR A 156 -3.47 -16.30 3.86
CA THR A 156 -3.90 -17.01 5.08
C THR A 156 -5.35 -16.73 5.44
N MET A 157 -5.88 -15.59 5.02
CA MET A 157 -7.25 -15.16 5.33
C MET A 157 -8.23 -15.44 4.17
N ASN A 158 -7.82 -16.21 3.18
CA ASN A 158 -8.62 -16.49 1.99
C ASN A 158 -9.05 -15.19 1.29
N GLY A 159 -8.19 -14.21 1.34
CA GLY A 159 -8.45 -12.89 0.77
C GLY A 159 -7.73 -12.67 -0.54
N SER A 160 -7.86 -11.47 -1.06
CA SER A 160 -7.17 -11.03 -2.26
C SER A 160 -6.62 -9.64 -2.08
N ILE A 161 -5.59 -9.32 -2.88
CA ILE A 161 -4.91 -8.03 -2.85
C ILE A 161 -4.80 -7.49 -4.27
N LYS A 162 -5.00 -6.18 -4.42
CA LYS A 162 -4.91 -5.51 -5.69
C LYS A 162 -4.23 -4.15 -5.48
N VAL A 163 -3.37 -3.77 -6.41
CA VAL A 163 -2.68 -2.49 -6.37
C VAL A 163 -2.93 -1.76 -7.68
N SER A 164 -3.21 -0.47 -7.59
CA SER A 164 -3.26 0.42 -8.74
C SER A 164 -2.52 1.71 -8.40
N SER A 165 -1.92 2.34 -9.41
CA SER A 165 -1.10 3.51 -9.19
C SER A 165 -1.04 4.35 -10.46
N ARG A 166 -0.96 5.67 -10.27
CA ARG A 166 -0.69 6.63 -11.33
C ARG A 166 0.48 7.51 -10.92
N ALA A 167 1.43 7.64 -11.83
CA ALA A 167 2.63 8.44 -11.57
C ALA A 167 2.25 9.86 -11.16
N GLY A 168 2.82 10.34 -10.08
CA GLY A 168 2.56 11.66 -9.53
C GLY A 168 1.23 11.82 -8.79
N GLN A 169 0.33 10.84 -8.85
CA GLN A 169 -1.00 10.93 -8.24
C GLN A 169 -1.19 10.02 -7.05
N GLY A 170 -0.33 9.01 -6.89
CA GLY A 170 -0.36 8.13 -5.74
C GLY A 170 -0.68 6.69 -6.06
N THR A 171 -0.91 5.93 -4.99
CA THR A 171 -1.15 4.48 -5.05
C THR A 171 -2.36 4.11 -4.24
N THR A 172 -3.13 3.14 -4.72
CA THR A 172 -4.25 2.55 -4.00
C THR A 172 -4.00 1.05 -3.84
N LEU A 173 -4.07 0.58 -2.61
CA LEU A 173 -4.03 -0.83 -2.25
C LEU A 173 -5.45 -1.24 -1.86
N GLU A 174 -5.97 -2.30 -2.49
CA GLU A 174 -7.26 -2.89 -2.13
C GLU A 174 -7.02 -4.26 -1.54
N LEU A 175 -7.61 -4.53 -0.39
CA LEU A 175 -7.52 -5.79 0.31
C LEU A 175 -8.91 -6.29 0.61
N ARG A 176 -9.23 -7.53 0.19
CA ARG A 176 -10.51 -8.18 0.47
C ARG A 176 -10.25 -9.37 1.38
N PHE A 177 -11.06 -9.52 2.41
CA PHE A 177 -10.89 -10.59 3.37
C PHE A 177 -12.22 -10.89 4.08
N ALA A 178 -12.30 -12.07 4.70
CA ALA A 178 -13.46 -12.44 5.48
C ALA A 178 -13.56 -11.60 6.76
N ALA A 179 -14.76 -11.15 7.10
CA ALA A 179 -14.97 -10.33 8.31
C ALA A 179 -14.82 -11.16 9.60
N SER A 180 -14.81 -12.47 9.48
CA SER A 180 -14.78 -13.39 10.61
C SER A 180 -13.97 -14.62 10.23
N LEU A 181 -13.29 -15.21 11.23
CA LEU A 181 -12.53 -16.45 11.06
C LEU A 181 -13.41 -17.69 11.16
N SER A 182 -14.65 -17.54 11.56
CA SER A 182 -15.56 -18.69 11.67
C SER A 182 -15.89 -19.26 10.30
N THR A 183 -15.83 -20.54 10.18
CA THR A 183 -16.20 -21.28 8.97
C THR A 183 -17.67 -21.62 8.96
#